data_9437d93af666b1dbfb102ef2d5df3b7b
#
_entry.id   9437d93af666b1dbfb102ef2d5df3b7b
#
_cell.length_a   1.000
_cell.length_b   1.000
_cell.length_c   1.000
_cell.angle_alpha   90.00
_cell.angle_beta   90.00
_cell.angle_gamma   90.00
#
_symmetry.space_group_name_H-M   'P 1'
#
loop_
_entity.id
_entity.type
_entity.pdbx_description
1 polymer ?
#
loop_
_entity_poly.entity_id
_entity_poly.type
_entity_poly.pdbx_seq_one_letter_code
_entity_poly.pdbx_strand_id
1 'polypeptide(L)'
;MILETSRHVLIAGAGIGGLTLACALRRAGLTATVFERADALRWVGAGITVQMNAAVALRRIGLCDAVAAAGASPTDSAILQPSGATITRLPVQQMQQELGTPMVCIHRARLQSVLLEHAGPEHVRLGRAVTGFKDDGHQVTATLSDGSSVTGDVLVGADGLRSAVRSGLLGDAPLRYSGYTSWRGISPEVPSARPGHVSETWGPGARFGVVPIGSGQVYWYATLNAPPGGQDTPGAARTRLREIFGGWHAPIPDLLAATPDDAIVRTDIHDRPPVNRWSRGRVTLLGDAAHPMTPNLGQGGCQAIEDAVVLSECLASGAPVEAALATYEQRRRERANQMVSRSWRLGQLAQLESPTARFMRDALFRLVPSSLAARGVRDLVRSAA
;
A
#
# COMPACT_ATOMS: atom_id res chain seq x y z
N MET A 1 -42.52 -7.80 7.55
CA MET A 1 -41.07 -7.59 7.74
C MET A 1 -40.41 -8.26 6.54
N ILE A 2 -40.15 -7.48 5.48
CA ILE A 2 -39.46 -7.97 4.28
C ILE A 2 -38.03 -8.19 4.74
N LEU A 3 -37.55 -9.42 4.71
CA LEU A 3 -36.11 -9.72 4.84
C LEU A 3 -35.41 -8.94 3.71
N GLU A 4 -34.81 -7.81 4.04
CA GLU A 4 -33.91 -7.16 3.10
C GLU A 4 -32.88 -8.21 2.71
N THR A 5 -32.91 -8.63 1.44
CA THR A 5 -31.91 -9.55 0.89
C THR A 5 -30.55 -8.91 1.08
N SER A 6 -29.68 -9.56 1.86
CA SER A 6 -28.31 -9.09 2.10
C SER A 6 -27.62 -8.85 0.76
N ARG A 7 -27.12 -7.63 0.54
CA ARG A 7 -26.39 -7.28 -0.69
C ARG A 7 -25.22 -8.21 -0.90
N HIS A 8 -25.06 -8.69 -2.14
CA HIS A 8 -23.93 -9.49 -2.57
C HIS A 8 -22.92 -8.64 -3.34
N VAL A 9 -21.72 -8.47 -2.78
CA VAL A 9 -20.64 -7.65 -3.33
C VAL A 9 -19.60 -8.53 -4.02
N LEU A 10 -19.37 -8.31 -5.30
CA LEU A 10 -18.29 -8.93 -6.05
C LEU A 10 -17.02 -8.08 -5.94
N ILE A 11 -15.91 -8.67 -5.53
CA ILE A 11 -14.63 -7.99 -5.32
C ILE A 11 -13.59 -8.57 -6.27
N ALA A 12 -13.07 -7.76 -7.17
CA ALA A 12 -11.97 -8.13 -8.04
C ALA A 12 -10.62 -7.84 -7.35
N GLY A 13 -9.88 -8.89 -7.00
CA GLY A 13 -8.55 -8.83 -6.36
C GLY A 13 -8.55 -9.14 -4.86
N ALA A 14 -7.75 -10.13 -4.46
CA ALA A 14 -7.47 -10.49 -3.04
C ALA A 14 -6.21 -9.78 -2.50
N GLY A 15 -5.94 -8.56 -2.95
CA GLY A 15 -4.93 -7.69 -2.35
C GLY A 15 -5.36 -7.17 -0.97
N ILE A 16 -4.51 -6.34 -0.34
CA ILE A 16 -4.79 -5.76 0.98
C ILE A 16 -6.16 -5.05 1.00
N GLY A 17 -6.45 -4.22 -0.02
CA GLY A 17 -7.73 -3.49 -0.07
C GLY A 17 -8.95 -4.41 -0.24
N GLY A 18 -8.89 -5.38 -1.17
CA GLY A 18 -10.00 -6.31 -1.42
C GLY A 18 -10.30 -7.22 -0.24
N LEU A 19 -9.26 -7.78 0.41
CA LEU A 19 -9.45 -8.59 1.62
C LEU A 19 -9.93 -7.76 2.81
N THR A 20 -9.42 -6.52 2.99
CA THR A 20 -9.93 -5.62 4.03
C THR A 20 -11.42 -5.31 3.80
N LEU A 21 -11.83 -5.09 2.54
CA LEU A 21 -13.23 -4.87 2.20
C LEU A 21 -14.08 -6.11 2.53
N ALA A 22 -13.62 -7.31 2.19
CA ALA A 22 -14.32 -8.55 2.52
C ALA A 22 -14.50 -8.71 4.04
N CYS A 23 -13.47 -8.42 4.84
CA CYS A 23 -13.55 -8.41 6.30
C CYS A 23 -14.60 -7.38 6.80
N ALA A 24 -14.55 -6.16 6.27
CA ALA A 24 -15.45 -5.08 6.68
C ALA A 24 -16.91 -5.38 6.35
N LEU A 25 -17.19 -5.90 5.15
CA LEU A 25 -18.54 -6.33 4.71
C LEU A 25 -19.06 -7.47 5.56
N ARG A 26 -18.24 -8.50 5.82
CA ARG A 26 -18.62 -9.61 6.71
C ARG A 26 -19.02 -9.12 8.10
N ARG A 27 -18.23 -8.18 8.67
CA ARG A 27 -18.55 -7.57 9.96
C ARG A 27 -19.87 -6.77 9.93
N ALA A 28 -20.18 -6.16 8.80
CA ALA A 28 -21.43 -5.42 8.57
C ALA A 28 -22.63 -6.31 8.22
N GLY A 29 -22.46 -7.64 8.16
CA GLY A 29 -23.52 -8.60 7.82
C GLY A 29 -23.85 -8.66 6.32
N LEU A 30 -22.97 -8.13 5.46
CA LEU A 30 -23.11 -8.18 4.01
C LEU A 30 -22.32 -9.36 3.44
N THR A 31 -22.80 -9.92 2.31
CA THR A 31 -22.12 -11.03 1.63
C THR A 31 -21.15 -10.51 0.58
N ALA A 32 -19.99 -11.18 0.45
CA ALA A 32 -19.01 -10.86 -0.56
C ALA A 32 -18.40 -12.10 -1.18
N THR A 33 -18.03 -12.02 -2.46
CA THR A 33 -17.17 -13.01 -3.14
C THR A 33 -15.96 -12.29 -3.72
N VAL A 34 -14.75 -12.74 -3.37
CA VAL A 34 -13.49 -12.20 -3.84
C VAL A 34 -12.93 -13.09 -4.95
N PHE A 35 -12.53 -12.48 -6.07
CA PHE A 35 -11.91 -13.15 -7.20
C PHE A 35 -10.44 -12.73 -7.30
N GLU A 36 -9.52 -13.68 -7.30
CA GLU A 36 -8.08 -13.45 -7.40
C GLU A 36 -7.49 -14.23 -8.57
N ARG A 37 -6.69 -13.54 -9.38
CA ARG A 37 -6.03 -14.12 -10.56
C ARG A 37 -4.97 -15.18 -10.23
N ALA A 38 -4.31 -15.05 -9.07
CA ALA A 38 -3.28 -15.99 -8.66
C ALA A 38 -3.91 -17.30 -8.17
N ASP A 39 -3.30 -18.43 -8.51
CA ASP A 39 -3.73 -19.76 -8.06
C ASP A 39 -3.43 -19.99 -6.57
N ALA A 40 -2.49 -19.22 -6.01
CA ALA A 40 -2.14 -19.22 -4.61
C ALA A 40 -1.65 -17.83 -4.17
N LEU A 41 -1.96 -17.43 -2.95
CA LEU A 41 -1.41 -16.22 -2.33
C LEU A 41 0.02 -16.52 -1.87
N ARG A 42 1.01 -16.16 -2.70
CA ARG A 42 2.42 -16.47 -2.48
C ARG A 42 3.10 -15.42 -1.62
N TRP A 43 4.05 -15.87 -0.81
CA TRP A 43 4.95 -15.01 -0.04
C TRP A 43 5.96 -14.35 -0.99
N VAL A 44 5.65 -13.15 -1.47
CA VAL A 44 6.59 -12.33 -2.24
C VAL A 44 7.34 -11.44 -1.26
N GLY A 45 8.66 -11.43 -1.31
CA GLY A 45 9.55 -10.73 -0.38
C GLY A 45 9.38 -9.21 -0.38
N ALA A 46 8.38 -8.73 0.34
CA ALA A 46 8.15 -7.30 0.56
C ALA A 46 7.58 -7.06 1.96
N GLY A 47 8.06 -6.01 2.60
CA GLY A 47 7.44 -5.46 3.80
C GLY A 47 6.42 -4.38 3.45
N ILE A 48 5.58 -4.06 4.41
CA ILE A 48 4.66 -2.93 4.37
C ILE A 48 4.56 -2.31 5.75
N THR A 49 4.36 -1.00 5.79
CA THR A 49 4.04 -0.29 7.03
C THR A 49 2.56 0.06 7.04
N VAL A 50 1.82 -0.51 7.98
CA VAL A 50 0.46 -0.10 8.33
C VAL A 50 0.61 1.10 9.24
N GLN A 51 0.44 2.30 8.67
CA GLN A 51 0.57 3.55 9.40
C GLN A 51 -0.65 3.79 10.31
N MET A 52 -0.54 4.73 11.23
CA MET A 52 -1.55 4.98 12.29
C MET A 52 -2.95 5.26 11.73
N ASN A 53 -3.07 5.95 10.58
CA ASN A 53 -4.37 6.18 9.92
C ASN A 53 -5.04 4.87 9.48
N ALA A 54 -4.29 3.95 8.92
CA ALA A 54 -4.81 2.63 8.53
C ALA A 54 -5.13 1.76 9.77
N ALA A 55 -4.34 1.88 10.84
CA ALA A 55 -4.61 1.19 12.10
C ALA A 55 -5.93 1.67 12.75
N VAL A 56 -6.25 2.98 12.66
CA VAL A 56 -7.56 3.51 13.05
C VAL A 56 -8.68 2.85 12.24
N ALA A 57 -8.53 2.78 10.92
CA ALA A 57 -9.53 2.13 10.07
C ALA A 57 -9.68 0.63 10.39
N LEU A 58 -8.56 -0.10 10.60
CA LEU A 58 -8.59 -1.50 11.03
C LEU A 58 -9.26 -1.70 12.39
N ARG A 59 -9.13 -0.75 13.32
CA ARG A 59 -9.80 -0.79 14.63
C ARG A 59 -11.31 -0.77 14.48
N ARG A 60 -11.86 0.02 13.56
CA ARG A 60 -13.31 0.11 13.28
C ARG A 60 -13.90 -1.24 12.86
N ILE A 61 -13.09 -2.10 12.24
CA ILE A 61 -13.50 -3.45 11.83
C ILE A 61 -12.95 -4.55 12.74
N GLY A 62 -12.30 -4.20 13.89
CA GLY A 62 -11.81 -5.14 14.90
C GLY A 62 -10.53 -5.89 14.53
N LEU A 63 -9.76 -5.42 13.56
CA LEU A 63 -8.56 -6.10 13.04
C LEU A 63 -7.24 -5.47 13.49
N CYS A 64 -7.27 -4.33 14.19
CA CYS A 64 -6.06 -3.61 14.59
C CYS A 64 -5.12 -4.48 15.42
N ASP A 65 -5.64 -5.18 16.43
CA ASP A 65 -4.83 -5.98 17.36
C ASP A 65 -4.24 -7.22 16.69
N ALA A 66 -5.01 -7.90 15.83
CA ALA A 66 -4.53 -9.05 15.07
C ALA A 66 -3.36 -8.65 14.13
N VAL A 67 -3.47 -7.49 13.47
CA VAL A 67 -2.41 -6.96 12.61
C VAL A 67 -1.20 -6.51 13.44
N ALA A 68 -1.41 -5.86 14.59
CA ALA A 68 -0.34 -5.44 15.48
C ALA A 68 0.46 -6.63 16.05
N ALA A 69 -0.23 -7.71 16.44
CA ALA A 69 0.40 -8.94 16.91
C ALA A 69 1.21 -9.67 15.83
N ALA A 70 0.89 -9.44 14.55
CA ALA A 70 1.54 -10.10 13.42
C ALA A 70 2.78 -9.39 12.89
N GLY A 71 3.07 -8.16 13.34
CA GLY A 71 4.18 -7.33 12.88
C GLY A 71 5.04 -6.78 14.01
N ALA A 72 5.86 -5.78 13.69
CA ALA A 72 6.70 -5.06 14.65
C ALA A 72 6.25 -3.61 14.77
N SER A 73 6.26 -3.08 15.99
CA SER A 73 6.00 -1.66 16.25
C SER A 73 7.31 -0.88 16.24
N PRO A 74 7.50 0.12 15.35
CA PRO A 74 8.69 0.94 15.35
C PRO A 74 8.70 1.92 16.54
N THR A 75 9.91 2.23 17.03
CA THR A 75 10.12 3.21 18.09
C THR A 75 10.40 4.60 17.54
N ASP A 76 11.16 4.67 16.46
CA ASP A 76 11.47 5.93 15.77
C ASP A 76 11.58 5.73 14.25
N SER A 77 11.54 6.84 13.52
CA SER A 77 11.78 6.85 12.07
C SER A 77 12.70 8.03 11.73
N ALA A 78 13.65 7.79 10.82
CA ALA A 78 14.60 8.82 10.42
C ALA A 78 14.84 8.84 8.91
N ILE A 79 15.08 10.04 8.38
CA ILE A 79 15.69 10.23 7.06
C ILE A 79 17.17 10.55 7.30
N LEU A 80 18.05 9.83 6.61
CA LEU A 80 19.50 9.87 6.81
C LEU A 80 20.22 10.25 5.49
N GLN A 81 21.45 10.69 5.60
CA GLN A 81 22.41 10.81 4.48
C GLN A 81 23.20 9.50 4.30
N PRO A 82 23.87 9.27 3.17
CA PRO A 82 24.73 8.09 2.96
C PRO A 82 25.82 7.89 4.02
N SER A 83 26.26 8.97 4.68
CA SER A 83 27.18 8.94 5.82
C SER A 83 26.55 8.45 7.13
N GLY A 84 25.21 8.30 7.18
CA GLY A 84 24.47 8.05 8.42
C GLY A 84 24.05 9.32 9.18
N ALA A 85 24.45 10.50 8.72
CA ALA A 85 24.05 11.75 9.34
C ALA A 85 22.52 11.98 9.20
N THR A 86 21.88 12.36 10.28
CA THR A 86 20.41 12.56 10.32
C THR A 86 20.02 13.82 9.56
N ILE A 87 19.04 13.71 8.67
CA ILE A 87 18.35 14.83 8.03
C ILE A 87 17.14 15.24 8.88
N THR A 88 16.27 14.28 9.22
CA THR A 88 15.11 14.50 10.08
C THR A 88 14.72 13.25 10.84
N ARG A 89 13.98 13.41 11.95
CA ARG A 89 13.45 12.29 12.77
C ARG A 89 11.99 12.50 13.13
N LEU A 90 11.28 11.38 13.26
CA LEU A 90 9.94 11.32 13.82
C LEU A 90 9.95 10.44 15.08
N PRO A 91 9.49 10.95 16.23
CA PRO A 91 9.40 10.19 17.48
C PRO A 91 8.15 9.28 17.45
N VAL A 92 8.23 8.19 16.70
CA VAL A 92 7.07 7.33 16.39
C VAL A 92 6.44 6.77 17.65
N GLN A 93 7.25 6.29 18.61
CA GLN A 93 6.74 5.75 19.89
C GLN A 93 5.94 6.77 20.67
N GLN A 94 6.44 8.00 20.79
CA GLN A 94 5.70 9.09 21.46
C GLN A 94 4.38 9.38 20.74
N MET A 95 4.40 9.43 19.40
CA MET A 95 3.20 9.66 18.59
C MET A 95 2.17 8.54 18.74
N GLN A 96 2.61 7.29 18.80
CA GLN A 96 1.73 6.14 19.05
C GLN A 96 1.04 6.25 20.42
N GLN A 97 1.78 6.66 21.45
CA GLN A 97 1.24 6.87 22.79
C GLN A 97 0.23 8.03 22.82
N GLU A 98 0.58 9.17 22.23
CA GLU A 98 -0.29 10.37 22.17
C GLU A 98 -1.60 10.09 21.42
N LEU A 99 -1.54 9.30 20.32
CA LEU A 99 -2.69 9.01 19.46
C LEU A 99 -3.43 7.71 19.85
N GLY A 100 -2.90 6.95 20.81
CA GLY A 100 -3.45 5.65 21.20
C GLY A 100 -3.56 4.65 20.04
N THR A 101 -2.68 4.76 19.02
CA THR A 101 -2.80 4.00 17.78
C THR A 101 -1.44 3.50 17.32
N PRO A 102 -1.26 2.20 17.06
CA PRO A 102 0.01 1.66 16.64
C PRO A 102 0.35 2.00 15.18
N MET A 103 1.65 2.06 14.89
CA MET A 103 2.21 1.86 13.56
C MET A 103 2.76 0.43 13.52
N VAL A 104 2.51 -0.31 12.44
CA VAL A 104 2.93 -1.72 12.34
C VAL A 104 3.73 -1.94 11.07
N CYS A 105 4.99 -2.35 11.23
CA CYS A 105 5.82 -2.82 10.13
C CYS A 105 5.68 -4.34 10.04
N ILE A 106 5.25 -4.85 8.91
CA ILE A 106 4.84 -6.25 8.77
C ILE A 106 5.25 -6.81 7.40
N HIS A 107 5.53 -8.10 7.35
CA HIS A 107 5.64 -8.80 6.07
C HIS A 107 4.31 -8.72 5.32
N ARG A 108 4.34 -8.26 4.05
CA ARG A 108 3.11 -8.03 3.27
C ARG A 108 2.23 -9.28 3.16
N ALA A 109 2.83 -10.46 2.96
CA ALA A 109 2.07 -11.71 2.89
C ALA A 109 1.48 -12.09 4.25
N ARG A 110 2.14 -11.77 5.38
CA ARG A 110 1.58 -12.01 6.71
C ARG A 110 0.36 -11.13 6.97
N LEU A 111 0.40 -9.86 6.57
CA LEU A 111 -0.78 -9.00 6.60
C LEU A 111 -1.92 -9.58 5.75
N GLN A 112 -1.60 -10.04 4.53
CA GLN A 112 -2.58 -10.67 3.64
C GLN A 112 -3.17 -11.95 4.26
N SER A 113 -2.36 -12.77 4.95
CA SER A 113 -2.84 -13.98 5.64
C SER A 113 -3.80 -13.65 6.77
N VAL A 114 -3.48 -12.65 7.61
CA VAL A 114 -4.38 -12.17 8.67
C VAL A 114 -5.71 -11.71 8.09
N LEU A 115 -5.67 -10.92 7.02
CA LEU A 115 -6.89 -10.44 6.37
C LEU A 115 -7.68 -11.58 5.72
N LEU A 116 -7.03 -12.55 5.07
CA LEU A 116 -7.69 -13.71 4.47
C LEU A 116 -8.43 -14.56 5.50
N GLU A 117 -7.78 -14.84 6.63
CA GLU A 117 -8.37 -15.60 7.74
C GLU A 117 -9.67 -14.94 8.23
N HIS A 118 -9.66 -13.61 8.41
CA HIS A 118 -10.83 -12.86 8.89
C HIS A 118 -11.89 -12.60 7.80
N ALA A 119 -11.49 -12.56 6.52
CA ALA A 119 -12.42 -12.48 5.40
C ALA A 119 -13.23 -13.76 5.21
N GLY A 120 -12.69 -14.91 5.61
CA GLY A 120 -13.20 -16.25 5.33
C GLY A 120 -12.64 -16.78 4.00
N PRO A 121 -11.65 -17.70 4.03
CA PRO A 121 -11.03 -18.26 2.82
C PRO A 121 -12.05 -18.86 1.85
N GLU A 122 -13.17 -19.38 2.35
CA GLU A 122 -14.27 -19.94 1.56
C GLU A 122 -14.95 -18.93 0.64
N HIS A 123 -14.81 -17.63 0.91
CA HIS A 123 -15.34 -16.55 0.09
C HIS A 123 -14.36 -16.06 -0.99
N VAL A 124 -13.14 -16.60 -1.04
CA VAL A 124 -12.10 -16.23 -2.00
C VAL A 124 -11.96 -17.31 -3.08
N ARG A 125 -12.08 -16.89 -4.34
CA ARG A 125 -11.94 -17.73 -5.53
C ARG A 125 -10.58 -17.44 -6.19
N LEU A 126 -9.60 -18.29 -5.91
CA LEU A 126 -8.26 -18.22 -6.51
C LEU A 126 -8.28 -18.73 -7.95
N GLY A 127 -7.31 -18.34 -8.78
CA GLY A 127 -7.21 -18.68 -10.19
C GLY A 127 -8.32 -18.07 -11.05
N ARG A 128 -9.02 -17.04 -10.58
CA ARG A 128 -10.17 -16.41 -11.24
C ARG A 128 -9.98 -14.88 -11.26
N ALA A 129 -9.58 -14.34 -12.41
CA ALA A 129 -9.54 -12.90 -12.62
C ALA A 129 -10.88 -12.38 -13.13
N VAL A 130 -11.32 -11.22 -12.67
CA VAL A 130 -12.37 -10.46 -13.35
C VAL A 130 -11.75 -9.80 -14.58
N THR A 131 -12.28 -10.11 -15.76
CA THR A 131 -11.78 -9.62 -17.06
C THR A 131 -12.68 -8.58 -17.69
N GLY A 132 -13.95 -8.50 -17.23
CA GLY A 132 -14.94 -7.56 -17.72
C GLY A 132 -16.19 -7.57 -16.86
N PHE A 133 -17.11 -6.67 -17.17
CA PHE A 133 -18.41 -6.61 -16.48
C PHE A 133 -19.49 -5.97 -17.35
N LYS A 134 -20.75 -6.25 -16.98
CA LYS A 134 -21.94 -5.59 -17.52
C LYS A 134 -22.84 -5.16 -16.35
N ASP A 135 -23.23 -3.91 -16.35
CA ASP A 135 -24.20 -3.33 -15.40
C ASP A 135 -25.51 -3.08 -16.15
N ASP A 136 -26.63 -3.65 -15.69
CA ASP A 136 -27.96 -3.51 -16.29
C ASP A 136 -28.88 -2.53 -15.52
N GLY A 137 -28.31 -1.86 -14.49
CA GLY A 137 -29.01 -0.93 -13.62
C GLY A 137 -29.71 -1.60 -12.40
N HIS A 138 -29.89 -2.92 -12.43
CA HIS A 138 -30.46 -3.68 -11.32
C HIS A 138 -29.40 -4.55 -10.63
N GLN A 139 -28.50 -5.12 -11.38
CA GLN A 139 -27.39 -5.95 -10.94
C GLN A 139 -26.18 -5.82 -11.85
N VAL A 140 -25.02 -6.26 -11.37
CA VAL A 140 -23.80 -6.30 -12.16
C VAL A 140 -23.36 -7.74 -12.37
N THR A 141 -23.03 -8.09 -13.61
CA THR A 141 -22.46 -9.37 -14.00
C THR A 141 -20.98 -9.21 -14.30
N ALA A 142 -20.12 -9.86 -13.51
CA ALA A 142 -18.68 -9.94 -13.75
C ALA A 142 -18.35 -11.14 -14.64
N THR A 143 -17.50 -10.94 -15.66
CA THR A 143 -16.94 -12.00 -16.50
C THR A 143 -15.58 -12.40 -15.93
N LEU A 144 -15.35 -13.71 -15.80
CA LEU A 144 -14.13 -14.26 -15.24
C LEU A 144 -13.17 -14.78 -16.32
N SER A 145 -11.91 -14.99 -15.96
CA SER A 145 -10.85 -15.44 -16.89
C SER A 145 -11.06 -16.84 -17.47
N ASP A 146 -11.92 -17.67 -16.87
CA ASP A 146 -12.30 -18.99 -17.40
C ASP A 146 -13.53 -18.95 -18.31
N GLY A 147 -14.03 -17.75 -18.62
CA GLY A 147 -15.22 -17.53 -19.44
C GLY A 147 -16.54 -17.62 -18.69
N SER A 148 -16.54 -18.01 -17.41
CA SER A 148 -17.75 -18.02 -16.58
C SER A 148 -18.15 -16.59 -16.19
N SER A 149 -19.40 -16.44 -15.70
CA SER A 149 -19.94 -15.17 -15.24
C SER A 149 -20.58 -15.33 -13.87
N VAL A 150 -20.48 -14.28 -13.06
CA VAL A 150 -21.10 -14.23 -11.73
C VAL A 150 -21.83 -12.90 -11.56
N THR A 151 -23.04 -12.96 -10.99
CA THR A 151 -23.89 -11.79 -10.80
C THR A 151 -23.96 -11.39 -9.32
N GLY A 152 -23.99 -10.09 -9.07
CA GLY A 152 -24.11 -9.51 -7.74
C GLY A 152 -24.73 -8.12 -7.79
N ASP A 153 -24.91 -7.50 -6.62
CA ASP A 153 -25.50 -6.16 -6.50
C ASP A 153 -24.50 -5.04 -6.77
N VAL A 154 -23.21 -5.29 -6.48
CA VAL A 154 -22.12 -4.33 -6.61
C VAL A 154 -20.86 -5.04 -7.10
N LEU A 155 -20.10 -4.42 -7.99
CA LEU A 155 -18.73 -4.83 -8.34
C LEU A 155 -17.73 -3.79 -7.87
N VAL A 156 -16.71 -4.26 -7.13
CA VAL A 156 -15.61 -3.44 -6.64
C VAL A 156 -14.31 -3.86 -7.31
N GLY A 157 -13.70 -2.98 -8.10
CA GLY A 157 -12.37 -3.17 -8.65
C GLY A 157 -11.31 -2.87 -7.60
N ALA A 158 -10.70 -3.90 -7.01
CA ALA A 158 -9.56 -3.87 -6.10
C ALA A 158 -8.36 -4.64 -6.69
N ASP A 159 -8.29 -4.75 -8.01
CA ASP A 159 -7.39 -5.55 -8.83
C ASP A 159 -6.09 -4.82 -9.22
N GLY A 160 -5.80 -3.71 -8.51
CA GLY A 160 -4.50 -3.07 -8.48
C GLY A 160 -4.21 -2.15 -9.67
N LEU A 161 -2.93 -1.79 -9.83
CA LEU A 161 -2.44 -0.82 -10.82
C LEU A 161 -2.90 -1.10 -12.27
N ARG A 162 -3.03 -2.38 -12.64
CA ARG A 162 -3.45 -2.85 -13.98
C ARG A 162 -4.89 -3.36 -13.97
N SER A 163 -5.76 -2.72 -13.23
CA SER A 163 -7.16 -3.08 -13.02
C SER A 163 -7.94 -3.19 -14.33
N ALA A 164 -8.53 -4.35 -14.57
CA ALA A 164 -9.47 -4.57 -15.68
C ALA A 164 -10.81 -3.86 -15.42
N VAL A 165 -11.25 -3.81 -14.15
CA VAL A 165 -12.47 -3.08 -13.78
C VAL A 165 -12.29 -1.59 -14.04
N ARG A 166 -11.11 -1.01 -13.72
CA ARG A 166 -10.81 0.39 -14.06
C ARG A 166 -10.88 0.64 -15.56
N SER A 167 -10.24 -0.23 -16.37
CA SER A 167 -10.26 -0.09 -17.83
C SER A 167 -11.67 -0.11 -18.39
N GLY A 168 -12.54 -1.00 -17.90
CA GLY A 168 -13.95 -1.04 -18.28
C GLY A 168 -14.77 0.17 -17.81
N LEU A 169 -14.40 0.79 -16.68
CA LEU A 169 -15.10 1.93 -16.11
C LEU A 169 -14.68 3.27 -16.71
N LEU A 170 -13.37 3.48 -16.88
CA LEU A 170 -12.75 4.76 -17.21
C LEU A 170 -12.05 4.79 -18.58
N GLY A 171 -11.95 3.64 -19.25
CA GLY A 171 -11.13 3.46 -20.43
C GLY A 171 -9.66 3.20 -20.11
N ASP A 172 -8.92 2.76 -21.09
CA ASP A 172 -7.49 2.50 -20.99
C ASP A 172 -6.70 3.81 -20.97
N ALA A 173 -5.72 3.87 -20.08
CA ALA A 173 -4.75 4.95 -20.00
C ALA A 173 -3.36 4.36 -19.69
N PRO A 174 -2.27 4.93 -20.23
CA PRO A 174 -0.93 4.45 -19.94
C PRO A 174 -0.55 4.67 -18.47
N LEU A 175 0.34 3.82 -17.96
CA LEU A 175 0.99 4.03 -16.69
C LEU A 175 2.00 5.17 -16.79
N ARG A 176 2.13 5.95 -15.71
CA ARG A 176 3.14 7.00 -15.62
C ARG A 176 4.37 6.44 -14.92
N TYR A 177 5.49 6.37 -15.63
CA TYR A 177 6.77 5.98 -15.05
C TYR A 177 7.32 7.11 -14.16
N SER A 178 7.82 6.77 -12.98
CA SER A 178 8.26 7.75 -11.98
C SER A 178 9.71 8.24 -12.16
N GLY A 179 10.47 7.71 -13.14
CA GLY A 179 11.87 8.06 -13.40
C GLY A 179 12.88 7.21 -12.62
N TYR A 180 12.43 6.25 -11.82
CA TYR A 180 13.31 5.39 -11.04
C TYR A 180 12.79 3.96 -10.92
N THR A 181 13.72 3.01 -10.77
CA THR A 181 13.46 1.60 -10.46
C THR A 181 13.68 1.33 -8.97
N SER A 182 13.16 0.21 -8.48
CA SER A 182 13.31 -0.21 -7.09
C SER A 182 13.67 -1.69 -6.99
N TRP A 183 14.57 -2.02 -6.07
CA TRP A 183 14.82 -3.39 -5.59
C TRP A 183 14.25 -3.53 -4.19
N ARG A 184 13.84 -4.74 -3.85
CA ARG A 184 13.27 -5.08 -2.55
C ARG A 184 13.77 -6.43 -2.13
N GLY A 185 14.04 -6.58 -0.84
CA GLY A 185 14.43 -7.85 -0.26
C GLY A 185 14.05 -7.93 1.21
N ILE A 186 14.05 -9.16 1.71
CA ILE A 186 13.94 -9.45 3.13
C ILE A 186 15.23 -10.15 3.55
N SER A 187 15.86 -9.60 4.56
CA SER A 187 17.08 -10.11 5.18
C SER A 187 16.76 -10.65 6.56
N PRO A 188 17.47 -11.65 7.07
CA PRO A 188 17.60 -11.85 8.51
C PRO A 188 18.03 -10.54 9.20
N GLU A 189 17.70 -10.41 10.46
CA GLU A 189 18.22 -9.30 11.27
C GLU A 189 19.75 -9.40 11.36
N VAL A 190 20.44 -8.28 11.17
CA VAL A 190 21.89 -8.20 11.26
C VAL A 190 22.28 -7.40 12.51
N PRO A 191 23.45 -7.69 13.16
CA PRO A 191 23.86 -7.05 14.41
C PRO A 191 23.95 -5.51 14.32
N SER A 192 24.24 -4.98 13.14
CA SER A 192 24.30 -3.53 12.89
C SER A 192 22.94 -2.85 12.72
N ALA A 193 21.85 -3.62 12.58
CA ALA A 193 20.49 -3.09 12.52
C ALA A 193 19.98 -2.73 13.93
N ARG A 194 19.46 -1.53 14.09
CA ARG A 194 18.88 -1.09 15.38
C ARG A 194 17.44 -1.57 15.51
N PRO A 195 17.10 -2.34 16.56
CA PRO A 195 15.73 -2.79 16.79
C PRO A 195 14.74 -1.63 16.83
N GLY A 196 13.59 -1.78 16.17
CA GLY A 196 12.53 -0.77 16.16
C GLY A 196 12.85 0.52 15.39
N HIS A 197 14.05 0.64 14.79
CA HIS A 197 14.44 1.82 14.03
C HIS A 197 14.09 1.66 12.54
N VAL A 198 13.17 2.48 12.05
CA VAL A 198 12.87 2.60 10.61
C VAL A 198 13.71 3.73 10.04
N SER A 199 14.38 3.53 8.92
CA SER A 199 15.14 4.59 8.27
C SER A 199 15.01 4.56 6.76
N GLU A 200 15.12 5.74 6.16
CA GLU A 200 15.33 5.91 4.73
C GLU A 200 16.54 6.80 4.50
N THR A 201 17.52 6.31 3.76
CA THR A 201 18.74 7.04 3.43
C THR A 201 18.61 7.63 2.04
N TRP A 202 18.84 8.94 1.92
CA TRP A 202 18.74 9.70 0.67
C TRP A 202 20.11 10.07 0.13
N GLY A 203 20.48 9.48 -1.02
CA GLY A 203 21.71 9.77 -1.76
C GLY A 203 21.45 10.50 -3.08
N PRO A 204 22.44 10.58 -3.96
CA PRO A 204 22.32 11.17 -5.31
C PRO A 204 21.51 10.25 -6.22
N GLY A 205 20.26 10.63 -6.55
CA GLY A 205 19.37 9.84 -7.39
C GLY A 205 19.06 8.44 -6.87
N ALA A 206 19.33 8.18 -5.59
CA ALA A 206 19.23 6.87 -4.99
C ALA A 206 18.75 6.95 -3.55
N ARG A 207 17.98 5.94 -3.10
CA ARG A 207 17.53 5.82 -1.71
C ARG A 207 17.61 4.38 -1.24
N PHE A 208 17.76 4.21 0.06
CA PHE A 208 17.70 2.89 0.70
C PHE A 208 16.88 2.95 1.98
N GLY A 209 15.83 2.14 2.05
CA GLY A 209 14.97 2.03 3.22
C GLY A 209 15.25 0.77 4.02
N VAL A 210 15.22 0.88 5.34
CA VAL A 210 15.42 -0.21 6.31
C VAL A 210 14.22 -0.25 7.24
N VAL A 211 13.51 -1.38 7.27
CA VAL A 211 12.24 -1.53 8.00
C VAL A 211 12.23 -2.88 8.73
N PRO A 212 12.47 -2.91 10.06
CA PRO A 212 12.28 -4.12 10.85
C PRO A 212 10.81 -4.56 10.81
N ILE A 213 10.55 -5.83 10.42
CA ILE A 213 9.17 -6.35 10.22
C ILE A 213 8.79 -7.44 11.22
N GLY A 214 9.58 -7.62 12.25
CA GLY A 214 9.39 -8.65 13.27
C GLY A 214 9.95 -10.02 12.89
N SER A 215 9.88 -10.96 13.81
CA SER A 215 10.37 -12.35 13.63
C SER A 215 11.84 -12.43 13.20
N GLY A 216 12.70 -11.51 13.67
CA GLY A 216 14.12 -11.49 13.28
C GLY A 216 14.35 -11.16 11.80
N GLN A 217 13.46 -10.40 11.18
CA GLN A 217 13.53 -10.05 9.76
C GLN A 217 13.51 -8.54 9.54
N VAL A 218 14.28 -8.11 8.55
CA VAL A 218 14.33 -6.72 8.08
C VAL A 218 13.95 -6.68 6.60
N TYR A 219 12.89 -5.95 6.31
CA TYR A 219 12.56 -5.55 4.95
C TYR A 219 13.43 -4.36 4.56
N TRP A 220 13.99 -4.39 3.38
CA TRP A 220 14.67 -3.26 2.80
C TRP A 220 14.18 -2.99 1.37
N TYR A 221 14.31 -1.76 0.95
CA TYR A 221 14.14 -1.37 -0.44
C TYR A 221 15.25 -0.40 -0.85
N ALA A 222 15.67 -0.52 -2.09
CA ALA A 222 16.59 0.38 -2.74
C ALA A 222 15.91 1.02 -3.95
N THR A 223 16.16 2.29 -4.24
CA THR A 223 15.70 2.95 -5.46
C THR A 223 16.86 3.62 -6.16
N LEU A 224 16.79 3.70 -7.49
CA LEU A 224 17.80 4.37 -8.32
C LEU A 224 17.09 5.01 -9.53
N ASN A 225 17.45 6.25 -9.85
CA ASN A 225 17.07 6.88 -11.10
C ASN A 225 17.59 6.03 -12.28
N ALA A 226 16.69 5.62 -13.15
CA ALA A 226 17.02 4.76 -14.27
C ALA A 226 15.99 4.90 -15.39
N PRO A 227 16.32 4.62 -16.65
CA PRO A 227 15.33 4.41 -17.71
C PRO A 227 14.41 3.21 -17.37
N PRO A 228 13.16 3.19 -17.87
CA PRO A 228 12.25 2.07 -17.68
C PRO A 228 12.72 0.81 -18.41
N GLY A 229 12.23 -0.35 -17.96
CA GLY A 229 12.41 -1.65 -18.63
C GLY A 229 13.75 -2.33 -18.36
N GLY A 230 14.60 -1.74 -17.50
CA GLY A 230 15.87 -2.39 -17.15
C GLY A 230 15.67 -3.70 -16.38
N GLN A 231 16.53 -4.68 -16.66
CA GLN A 231 16.54 -5.96 -15.95
C GLN A 231 17.95 -6.21 -15.38
N ASP A 232 18.00 -6.95 -14.28
CA ASP A 232 19.27 -7.42 -13.76
C ASP A 232 19.61 -8.77 -14.41
N THR A 233 20.89 -9.00 -14.66
CA THR A 233 21.36 -10.35 -15.01
C THR A 233 21.04 -11.29 -13.85
N PRO A 234 20.51 -12.50 -14.10
CA PRO A 234 20.27 -13.48 -13.05
C PRO A 234 21.52 -13.71 -12.18
N GLY A 235 21.37 -13.61 -10.87
CA GLY A 235 22.44 -13.77 -9.91
C GLY A 235 23.35 -12.54 -9.72
N ALA A 236 23.06 -11.39 -10.36
CA ALA A 236 23.90 -10.19 -10.29
C ALA A 236 23.24 -9.00 -9.56
N ALA A 237 22.00 -9.12 -9.13
CA ALA A 237 21.28 -8.02 -8.47
C ALA A 237 22.02 -7.52 -7.22
N ARG A 238 22.45 -8.43 -6.33
CA ARG A 238 23.20 -8.10 -5.12
C ARG A 238 24.56 -7.44 -5.43
N THR A 239 25.28 -7.91 -6.43
CA THR A 239 26.55 -7.31 -6.85
C THR A 239 26.34 -5.87 -7.28
N ARG A 240 25.36 -5.62 -8.14
CA ARG A 240 25.00 -4.26 -8.57
C ARG A 240 24.60 -3.36 -7.41
N LEU A 241 23.80 -3.86 -6.49
CA LEU A 241 23.37 -3.10 -5.30
C LEU A 241 24.56 -2.78 -4.38
N ARG A 242 25.51 -3.70 -4.23
CA ARG A 242 26.74 -3.45 -3.46
C ARG A 242 27.64 -2.40 -4.12
N GLU A 243 27.71 -2.34 -5.43
CA GLU A 243 28.44 -1.27 -6.15
C GLU A 243 27.83 0.11 -5.86
N ILE A 244 26.50 0.21 -5.77
CA ILE A 244 25.79 1.48 -5.56
C ILE A 244 25.75 1.86 -4.06
N PHE A 245 25.45 0.92 -3.18
CA PHE A 245 25.11 1.17 -1.78
C PHE A 245 26.16 0.63 -0.79
N GLY A 246 27.15 -0.12 -1.23
CA GLY A 246 28.14 -0.76 -0.35
C GLY A 246 29.02 0.21 0.43
N GLY A 247 29.14 1.45 -0.02
CA GLY A 247 29.83 2.53 0.70
C GLY A 247 28.93 3.35 1.62
N TRP A 248 27.64 3.00 1.76
CA TRP A 248 26.72 3.69 2.65
C TRP A 248 26.86 3.16 4.09
N HIS A 249 26.31 3.90 5.06
CA HIS A 249 26.39 3.55 6.47
C HIS A 249 25.75 2.19 6.81
N ALA A 250 26.19 1.57 7.91
CA ALA A 250 25.53 0.39 8.49
C ALA A 250 24.05 0.73 8.85
N PRO A 251 23.11 -0.22 8.67
CA PRO A 251 23.32 -1.63 8.35
C PRO A 251 23.22 -1.98 6.85
N ILE A 252 23.24 -0.99 5.94
CA ILE A 252 22.93 -1.19 4.52
C ILE A 252 23.82 -2.26 3.85
N PRO A 253 25.18 -2.21 3.96
CA PRO A 253 26.04 -3.24 3.36
C PRO A 253 25.78 -4.64 3.94
N ASP A 254 25.53 -4.73 5.25
CA ASP A 254 25.30 -6.00 5.92
C ASP A 254 23.97 -6.65 5.50
N LEU A 255 22.91 -5.85 5.36
CA LEU A 255 21.61 -6.32 4.86
C LEU A 255 21.71 -6.84 3.42
N LEU A 256 22.44 -6.14 2.57
CA LEU A 256 22.69 -6.60 1.20
C LEU A 256 23.52 -7.89 1.17
N ALA A 257 24.49 -8.05 2.06
CA ALA A 257 25.29 -9.26 2.18
C ALA A 257 24.49 -10.46 2.67
N ALA A 258 23.57 -10.23 3.61
CA ALA A 258 22.73 -11.26 4.22
C ALA A 258 21.52 -11.68 3.37
N THR A 259 21.17 -10.90 2.32
CA THR A 259 20.00 -11.19 1.46
C THR A 259 20.42 -12.15 0.32
N PRO A 260 19.73 -13.30 0.14
CA PRO A 260 19.92 -14.17 -1.01
C PRO A 260 19.60 -13.42 -2.32
N ASP A 261 20.38 -13.66 -3.38
CA ASP A 261 20.22 -12.92 -4.64
C ASP A 261 18.86 -13.18 -5.31
N ASP A 262 18.39 -14.40 -5.25
CA ASP A 262 17.06 -14.85 -5.76
C ASP A 262 15.87 -14.30 -4.96
N ALA A 263 16.12 -13.80 -3.76
CA ALA A 263 15.11 -13.11 -2.94
C ALA A 263 15.00 -11.60 -3.26
N ILE A 264 15.88 -11.07 -4.13
CA ILE A 264 15.87 -9.67 -4.53
C ILE A 264 14.96 -9.48 -5.74
N VAL A 265 13.92 -8.66 -5.58
CA VAL A 265 12.95 -8.38 -6.63
C VAL A 265 13.14 -6.96 -7.15
N ARG A 266 13.38 -6.81 -8.44
CA ARG A 266 13.42 -5.51 -9.14
C ARG A 266 12.08 -5.18 -9.75
N THR A 267 11.66 -3.92 -9.66
CA THR A 267 10.41 -3.42 -10.24
C THR A 267 10.54 -1.94 -10.56
N ASP A 268 10.19 -1.54 -11.78
CA ASP A 268 10.03 -0.14 -12.15
C ASP A 268 8.84 0.46 -11.42
N ILE A 269 8.99 1.69 -10.94
CA ILE A 269 7.94 2.35 -10.19
C ILE A 269 7.05 3.14 -11.13
N HIS A 270 5.78 2.76 -11.13
CA HIS A 270 4.72 3.39 -11.91
C HIS A 270 3.57 3.82 -11.01
N ASP A 271 2.88 4.86 -11.43
CA ASP A 271 1.59 5.27 -10.88
C ASP A 271 0.62 5.69 -12.01
N ARG A 272 -0.47 6.33 -11.66
CA ARG A 272 -1.37 7.03 -12.59
C ARG A 272 -1.72 8.41 -12.03
N PRO A 273 -1.93 9.42 -12.88
CA PRO A 273 -2.49 10.70 -12.43
C PRO A 273 -3.83 10.50 -11.70
N PRO A 274 -4.16 11.39 -10.74
CA PRO A 274 -5.47 11.41 -10.10
C PRO A 274 -6.62 11.46 -11.10
N VAL A 275 -7.74 10.83 -10.77
CA VAL A 275 -8.96 10.83 -11.58
C VAL A 275 -10.14 11.41 -10.79
N ASN A 276 -11.10 11.99 -11.53
CA ASN A 276 -12.25 12.65 -10.93
C ASN A 276 -13.48 11.76 -10.73
N ARG A 277 -13.37 10.49 -11.09
CA ARG A 277 -14.48 9.53 -11.00
C ARG A 277 -13.96 8.15 -10.63
N TRP A 278 -14.61 7.49 -9.66
CA TRP A 278 -14.31 6.11 -9.25
C TRP A 278 -15.49 5.18 -9.44
N SER A 279 -16.71 5.74 -9.55
CA SER A 279 -17.95 4.98 -9.57
C SER A 279 -18.80 5.30 -10.79
N ARG A 280 -19.49 4.29 -11.34
CA ARG A 280 -20.54 4.42 -12.36
C ARG A 280 -21.55 3.29 -12.17
N GLY A 281 -22.84 3.66 -11.99
CA GLY A 281 -23.87 2.67 -11.70
C GLY A 281 -23.54 1.86 -10.46
N ARG A 282 -23.47 0.55 -10.61
CA ARG A 282 -23.21 -0.44 -9.55
C ARG A 282 -21.74 -0.87 -9.45
N VAL A 283 -20.84 -0.15 -10.10
CA VAL A 283 -19.40 -0.47 -10.15
C VAL A 283 -18.58 0.65 -9.55
N THR A 284 -17.60 0.32 -8.70
CA THR A 284 -16.65 1.26 -8.12
C THR A 284 -15.23 0.70 -8.06
N LEU A 285 -14.26 1.59 -7.83
CA LEU A 285 -12.84 1.27 -7.67
C LEU A 285 -12.37 1.49 -6.24
N LEU A 286 -11.34 0.74 -5.83
CA LEU A 286 -10.74 0.79 -4.50
C LEU A 286 -9.21 0.62 -4.58
N GLY A 287 -8.46 1.35 -3.74
CA GLY A 287 -7.02 1.22 -3.64
C GLY A 287 -6.29 1.54 -4.95
N ASP A 288 -5.29 0.74 -5.32
CA ASP A 288 -4.48 0.98 -6.53
C ASP A 288 -5.28 0.89 -7.84
N ALA A 289 -6.49 0.33 -7.86
CA ALA A 289 -7.38 0.42 -9.00
C ALA A 289 -7.95 1.84 -9.17
N ALA A 290 -8.20 2.55 -8.06
CA ALA A 290 -8.72 3.92 -8.05
C ALA A 290 -7.60 4.97 -8.11
N HIS A 291 -6.58 4.85 -7.24
CA HIS A 291 -5.58 5.87 -6.98
C HIS A 291 -4.17 5.29 -6.79
N PRO A 292 -3.64 4.57 -7.79
CA PRO A 292 -2.30 4.00 -7.68
C PRO A 292 -1.29 5.13 -7.48
N MET A 293 -0.40 4.97 -6.51
CA MET A 293 0.57 6.00 -6.13
C MET A 293 1.98 5.44 -6.02
N THR A 294 2.97 6.30 -6.21
CA THR A 294 4.37 5.96 -5.91
C THR A 294 4.54 5.65 -4.42
N PRO A 295 5.50 4.80 -3.99
CA PRO A 295 5.59 4.33 -2.61
C PRO A 295 6.17 5.36 -1.62
N ASN A 296 6.47 6.59 -2.05
CA ASN A 296 7.29 7.56 -1.31
C ASN A 296 6.70 7.99 0.05
N LEU A 297 5.38 7.93 0.22
CA LEU A 297 4.71 8.22 1.50
C LEU A 297 4.36 6.95 2.29
N GLY A 298 4.55 5.75 1.72
CA GLY A 298 4.10 4.50 2.32
C GLY A 298 2.58 4.40 2.52
N GLN A 299 1.79 5.15 1.73
CA GLN A 299 0.34 5.31 1.96
C GLN A 299 -0.54 4.45 1.07
N GLY A 300 -0.04 3.81 0.00
CA GLY A 300 -0.91 3.07 -0.93
C GLY A 300 -1.79 2.02 -0.25
N GLY A 301 -1.18 1.11 0.51
CA GLY A 301 -1.93 0.11 1.28
C GLY A 301 -2.79 0.71 2.40
N CYS A 302 -2.33 1.80 3.03
CA CYS A 302 -3.08 2.48 4.09
C CYS A 302 -4.36 3.14 3.54
N GLN A 303 -4.27 3.79 2.39
CA GLN A 303 -5.45 4.37 1.74
C GLN A 303 -6.42 3.29 1.26
N ALA A 304 -5.94 2.14 0.76
CA ALA A 304 -6.79 1.01 0.39
C ALA A 304 -7.55 0.41 1.60
N ILE A 305 -6.92 0.37 2.78
CA ILE A 305 -7.57 -0.05 4.04
C ILE A 305 -8.66 0.97 4.44
N GLU A 306 -8.36 2.27 4.40
CA GLU A 306 -9.37 3.31 4.68
C GLU A 306 -10.54 3.24 3.69
N ASP A 307 -10.27 3.07 2.40
CA ASP A 307 -11.28 2.93 1.35
C ASP A 307 -12.23 1.77 1.66
N ALA A 308 -11.67 0.61 2.01
CA ALA A 308 -12.42 -0.61 2.29
C ALA A 308 -13.42 -0.42 3.44
N VAL A 309 -12.96 0.21 4.53
CA VAL A 309 -13.81 0.48 5.70
C VAL A 309 -14.92 1.46 5.34
N VAL A 310 -14.60 2.58 4.69
CA VAL A 310 -15.57 3.60 4.30
C VAL A 310 -16.59 3.06 3.28
N LEU A 311 -16.14 2.27 2.29
CA LEU A 311 -17.03 1.65 1.31
C LEU A 311 -18.01 0.67 1.99
N SER A 312 -17.52 -0.15 2.91
CA SER A 312 -18.37 -1.07 3.68
C SER A 312 -19.44 -0.32 4.47
N GLU A 313 -19.10 0.77 5.14
CA GLU A 313 -20.06 1.61 5.87
C GLU A 313 -21.14 2.20 4.95
N CYS A 314 -20.72 2.72 3.80
CA CYS A 314 -21.66 3.26 2.81
C CYS A 314 -22.61 2.17 2.29
N LEU A 315 -22.10 0.97 2.00
CA LEU A 315 -22.92 -0.15 1.52
C LEU A 315 -23.86 -0.70 2.61
N ALA A 316 -23.48 -0.61 3.87
CA ALA A 316 -24.30 -1.06 5.01
C ALA A 316 -25.32 -0.02 5.47
N SER A 317 -25.34 1.20 4.92
CA SER A 317 -26.21 2.30 5.35
C SER A 317 -27.70 2.13 5.00
N GLY A 318 -28.06 1.11 4.20
CA GLY A 318 -29.42 0.94 3.67
C GLY A 318 -29.76 1.83 2.45
N ALA A 319 -28.88 2.78 2.07
CA ALA A 319 -29.10 3.64 0.91
C ALA A 319 -29.07 2.83 -0.40
N PRO A 320 -29.70 3.28 -1.51
CA PRO A 320 -29.54 2.67 -2.83
C PRO A 320 -28.07 2.53 -3.21
N VAL A 321 -27.71 1.49 -3.96
CA VAL A 321 -26.31 1.16 -4.31
C VAL A 321 -25.57 2.37 -4.89
N GLU A 322 -26.15 3.01 -5.88
CA GLU A 322 -25.53 4.14 -6.58
C GLU A 322 -25.28 5.33 -5.64
N ALA A 323 -26.21 5.58 -4.71
CA ALA A 323 -26.06 6.62 -3.69
C ALA A 323 -24.96 6.28 -2.67
N ALA A 324 -24.88 5.00 -2.26
CA ALA A 324 -23.82 4.51 -1.37
C ALA A 324 -22.45 4.66 -2.03
N LEU A 325 -22.30 4.28 -3.30
CA LEU A 325 -21.05 4.41 -4.06
C LEU A 325 -20.67 5.89 -4.30
N ALA A 326 -21.64 6.76 -4.57
CA ALA A 326 -21.41 8.20 -4.70
C ALA A 326 -20.91 8.81 -3.38
N THR A 327 -21.51 8.42 -2.25
CA THR A 327 -21.08 8.84 -0.91
C THR A 327 -19.67 8.36 -0.58
N TYR A 328 -19.35 7.10 -0.89
CA TYR A 328 -17.99 6.58 -0.76
C TYR A 328 -16.97 7.41 -1.55
N GLU A 329 -17.24 7.63 -2.84
CA GLU A 329 -16.39 8.43 -3.71
C GLU A 329 -16.19 9.85 -3.17
N GLN A 330 -17.25 10.51 -2.73
CA GLN A 330 -17.20 11.85 -2.14
C GLN A 330 -16.32 11.89 -0.88
N ARG A 331 -16.43 10.89 0.00
CA ARG A 331 -15.66 10.82 1.25
C ARG A 331 -14.17 10.53 1.03
N ARG A 332 -13.81 9.81 -0.05
CA ARG A 332 -12.47 9.25 -0.21
C ARG A 332 -11.63 9.88 -1.32
N ARG A 333 -12.24 10.23 -2.45
CA ARG A 333 -11.54 10.59 -3.68
C ARG A 333 -10.55 11.76 -3.51
N GLU A 334 -11.00 12.84 -2.93
CA GLU A 334 -10.15 14.02 -2.79
C GLU A 334 -8.91 13.74 -1.95
N ARG A 335 -9.09 13.08 -0.80
CA ARG A 335 -8.00 12.72 0.10
C ARG A 335 -7.00 11.77 -0.56
N ALA A 336 -7.46 10.72 -1.21
CA ALA A 336 -6.59 9.78 -1.90
C ALA A 336 -5.83 10.44 -3.07
N ASN A 337 -6.51 11.28 -3.87
CA ASN A 337 -5.88 12.04 -4.95
C ASN A 337 -4.80 13.02 -4.45
N GLN A 338 -5.01 13.64 -3.27
CA GLN A 338 -3.97 14.45 -2.62
C GLN A 338 -2.77 13.59 -2.22
N MET A 339 -2.98 12.36 -1.71
CA MET A 339 -1.88 11.44 -1.38
C MET A 339 -1.09 11.03 -2.63
N VAL A 340 -1.76 10.73 -3.75
CA VAL A 340 -1.09 10.47 -5.05
C VAL A 340 -0.17 11.63 -5.41
N SER A 341 -0.70 12.86 -5.38
CA SER A 341 0.03 14.07 -5.77
C SER A 341 1.20 14.37 -4.83
N ARG A 342 1.01 14.21 -3.51
CA ARG A 342 2.05 14.41 -2.49
C ARG A 342 3.15 13.36 -2.60
N SER A 343 2.78 12.09 -2.81
CA SER A 343 3.73 10.99 -2.97
C SER A 343 4.60 11.18 -4.22
N TRP A 344 4.01 11.62 -5.32
CA TRP A 344 4.74 11.96 -6.53
C TRP A 344 5.77 13.08 -6.28
N ARG A 345 5.34 14.22 -5.68
CA ARG A 345 6.22 15.36 -5.38
C ARG A 345 7.36 14.98 -4.43
N LEU A 346 7.06 14.19 -3.40
CA LEU A 346 8.09 13.71 -2.47
C LEU A 346 9.12 12.84 -3.20
N GLY A 347 8.69 11.99 -4.13
CA GLY A 347 9.59 11.19 -4.96
C GLY A 347 10.56 12.05 -5.75
N GLN A 348 10.06 13.11 -6.40
CA GLN A 348 10.91 14.05 -7.16
C GLN A 348 11.96 14.73 -6.27
N LEU A 349 11.59 15.12 -5.05
CA LEU A 349 12.51 15.72 -4.09
C LEU A 349 13.54 14.71 -3.55
N ALA A 350 13.09 13.50 -3.23
CA ALA A 350 13.95 12.48 -2.63
C ALA A 350 14.97 11.90 -3.65
N GLN A 351 14.65 11.94 -4.94
CA GLN A 351 15.48 11.41 -6.04
C GLN A 351 16.37 12.49 -6.71
N LEU A 352 16.60 13.64 -6.09
CA LEU A 352 17.49 14.67 -6.61
C LEU A 352 18.94 14.17 -6.75
N GLU A 353 19.61 14.50 -7.85
CA GLU A 353 21.01 14.14 -8.15
C GLU A 353 21.98 15.28 -7.86
N SER A 354 21.61 16.51 -8.25
CA SER A 354 22.46 17.69 -8.09
C SER A 354 22.95 17.89 -6.65
N PRO A 355 24.25 18.02 -6.39
CA PRO A 355 24.79 18.24 -5.05
C PRO A 355 24.20 19.47 -4.37
N THR A 356 24.07 20.58 -5.11
CA THR A 356 23.49 21.84 -4.58
C THR A 356 22.02 21.66 -4.22
N ALA A 357 21.22 21.03 -5.08
CA ALA A 357 19.80 20.81 -4.82
C ALA A 357 19.58 19.88 -3.61
N ARG A 358 20.41 18.84 -3.46
CA ARG A 358 20.40 17.95 -2.29
C ARG A 358 20.77 18.69 -1.02
N PHE A 359 21.83 19.50 -1.05
CA PHE A 359 22.23 20.32 0.09
C PHE A 359 21.09 21.23 0.57
N MET A 360 20.47 21.95 -0.36
CA MET A 360 19.32 22.83 -0.06
C MET A 360 18.13 22.05 0.50
N ARG A 361 17.80 20.90 -0.11
CA ARG A 361 16.76 20.00 0.38
C ARG A 361 17.05 19.56 1.82
N ASP A 362 18.25 19.04 2.07
CA ASP A 362 18.62 18.51 3.39
C ASP A 362 18.61 19.62 4.46
N ALA A 363 19.10 20.82 4.09
CA ALA A 363 19.05 22.00 4.97
C ALA A 363 17.60 22.38 5.30
N LEU A 364 16.71 22.42 4.30
CA LEU A 364 15.29 22.71 4.50
C LEU A 364 14.63 21.70 5.44
N PHE A 365 14.86 20.39 5.22
CA PHE A 365 14.27 19.33 6.07
C PHE A 365 14.81 19.39 7.50
N ARG A 366 16.07 19.78 7.73
CA ARG A 366 16.63 19.98 9.08
C ARG A 366 16.00 21.16 9.81
N LEU A 367 15.55 22.19 9.08
CA LEU A 367 14.90 23.36 9.67
C LEU A 367 13.42 23.11 10.04
N VAL A 368 12.81 22.03 9.51
CA VAL A 368 11.44 21.67 9.88
C VAL A 368 11.42 21.03 11.26
N PRO A 369 10.77 21.66 12.27
CA PRO A 369 10.66 21.07 13.59
C PRO A 369 9.93 19.73 13.53
N SER A 370 10.37 18.76 14.33
CA SER A 370 9.71 17.45 14.44
C SER A 370 8.23 17.56 14.84
N SER A 371 7.87 18.59 15.61
CA SER A 371 6.47 18.90 15.97
C SER A 371 5.60 19.24 14.76
N LEU A 372 6.16 19.91 13.75
CA LEU A 372 5.43 20.23 12.51
C LEU A 372 5.25 18.99 11.63
N ALA A 373 6.29 18.17 11.53
CA ALA A 373 6.19 16.87 10.83
C ALA A 373 5.16 15.95 11.52
N ALA A 374 5.17 15.89 12.86
CA ALA A 374 4.20 15.15 13.66
C ALA A 374 2.76 15.68 13.50
N ARG A 375 2.58 17.01 13.28
CA ARG A 375 1.24 17.59 13.00
C ARG A 375 0.63 16.97 11.75
N GLY A 376 1.39 16.86 10.66
CA GLY A 376 0.91 16.23 9.43
C GLY A 376 0.42 14.79 9.62
N VAL A 377 1.10 14.01 10.46
CA VAL A 377 0.66 12.65 10.82
C VAL A 377 -0.60 12.70 11.70
N ARG A 378 -0.67 13.60 12.68
CA ARG A 378 -1.88 13.76 13.52
C ARG A 378 -3.12 14.12 12.68
N ASP A 379 -2.97 15.03 11.72
CA ASP A 379 -4.06 15.43 10.83
C ASP A 379 -4.50 14.24 9.95
N LEU A 380 -3.54 13.43 9.48
CA LEU A 380 -3.81 12.22 8.72
C LEU A 380 -4.60 11.19 9.56
N VAL A 381 -4.26 11.01 10.82
CA VAL A 381 -4.94 10.08 11.75
C VAL A 381 -6.34 10.59 12.08
N ARG A 382 -6.49 11.87 12.45
CA ARG A 382 -7.80 12.47 12.78
C ARG A 382 -8.80 12.38 11.64
N SER A 383 -8.33 12.53 10.41
CA SER A 383 -9.20 12.44 9.23
C SER A 383 -9.54 11.00 8.80
N ALA A 384 -8.98 9.98 9.46
CA ALA A 384 -9.31 8.56 9.27
C ALA A 384 -10.25 8.02 10.36
N ALA A 385 -10.38 8.75 11.49
CA ALA A 385 -11.34 8.47 12.56
C ALA A 385 -12.75 8.92 12.17
#